data_5bed9b56caf6db7152e3e4ce2934dc98
#
_entry.id   5bed9b56caf6db7152e3e4ce2934dc98
#
_cell.length_a   1.000
_cell.length_b   1.000
_cell.length_c   1.000
_cell.angle_alpha   90.00
_cell.angle_beta   90.00
_cell.angle_gamma   90.00
#
_symmetry.space_group_name_H-M   'P 1'
#
loop_
_entity.id
_entity.type
_entity.pdbx_description
1 polymer ?
#
loop_
_entity_poly.entity_id
_entity_poly.type
_entity_poly.pdbx_seq_one_letter_code
_entity_poly.pdbx_strand_id
1 'polypeptide(L)'
;MHRDRFGYTLFLSISFHLIILIGLSLEISKRKGVSHANLISYPTEENFTVQLKNLPLRVDNGLNLDLMIAELKKKMIARSQDTRLRPRRSTITTVSAHTEQALYLEKWQERIEDVGNLHYPEEARNNKIFGSLRVLVAIRLDGHVENFRIMESSGSPVLDAAAEKIIKLAAPFDPFPEEISLETDILEIVRTWRFHEGISLKAFK
;
A
#
# COMPACT_ATOMS: atom_id res chain seq x y z
N MET A 1 -54.98 -15.54 -26.10
CA MET A 1 -53.75 -15.10 -26.81
C MET A 1 -52.81 -14.29 -25.92
N HIS A 2 -52.69 -14.59 -24.60
CA HIS A 2 -51.84 -13.85 -23.65
C HIS A 2 -50.80 -14.73 -22.95
N ARG A 3 -50.79 -16.05 -23.11
CA ARG A 3 -49.89 -16.99 -22.42
C ARG A 3 -48.52 -17.14 -23.08
N ASP A 4 -48.42 -16.87 -24.38
CA ASP A 4 -47.17 -17.11 -25.14
C ASP A 4 -46.16 -15.96 -25.00
N ARG A 5 -46.62 -14.77 -24.67
CA ARG A 5 -45.72 -13.61 -24.46
C ARG A 5 -44.90 -13.69 -23.16
N PHE A 6 -45.45 -14.32 -22.13
CA PHE A 6 -44.76 -14.50 -20.86
C PHE A 6 -43.59 -15.54 -20.94
N GLY A 7 -43.79 -16.58 -21.73
CA GLY A 7 -42.76 -17.57 -21.99
C GLY A 7 -41.57 -17.00 -22.75
N TYR A 8 -41.83 -16.15 -23.74
CA TYR A 8 -40.75 -15.52 -24.55
C TYR A 8 -39.92 -14.51 -23.74
N THR A 9 -40.55 -13.69 -22.90
CA THR A 9 -39.84 -12.73 -22.07
C THR A 9 -39.01 -13.42 -20.98
N LEU A 10 -39.53 -14.49 -20.40
CA LEU A 10 -38.81 -15.30 -19.42
C LEU A 10 -37.59 -16.01 -20.07
N PHE A 11 -37.78 -16.57 -21.28
CA PHE A 11 -36.72 -17.24 -22.02
C PHE A 11 -35.61 -16.28 -22.42
N LEU A 12 -35.94 -15.08 -22.93
CA LEU A 12 -34.97 -14.04 -23.27
C LEU A 12 -34.20 -13.54 -22.04
N SER A 13 -34.87 -13.38 -20.90
CA SER A 13 -34.21 -12.98 -19.64
C SER A 13 -33.23 -14.02 -19.16
N ILE A 14 -33.58 -15.31 -19.16
CA ILE A 14 -32.69 -16.41 -18.78
C ILE A 14 -31.51 -16.53 -19.72
N SER A 15 -31.74 -16.45 -21.04
CA SER A 15 -30.66 -16.49 -22.05
C SER A 15 -29.67 -15.34 -21.89
N PHE A 16 -30.18 -14.12 -21.59
CA PHE A 16 -29.32 -12.96 -21.38
C PHE A 16 -28.44 -13.11 -20.11
N HIS A 17 -29.02 -13.62 -19.02
CA HIS A 17 -28.26 -13.87 -17.79
C HIS A 17 -27.23 -15.00 -17.98
N LEU A 18 -27.54 -16.02 -18.77
CA LEU A 18 -26.63 -17.11 -19.08
C LEU A 18 -25.43 -16.63 -19.93
N ILE A 19 -25.67 -15.73 -20.90
CA ILE A 19 -24.61 -15.12 -21.72
C ILE A 19 -23.70 -14.25 -20.85
N ILE A 20 -24.25 -13.46 -19.92
CA ILE A 20 -23.46 -12.65 -18.99
C ILE A 20 -22.63 -13.54 -18.09
N LEU A 21 -23.18 -14.63 -17.53
CA LEU A 21 -22.46 -15.57 -16.68
C LEU A 21 -21.33 -16.28 -17.42
N ILE A 22 -21.57 -16.70 -18.68
CA ILE A 22 -20.55 -17.33 -19.53
C ILE A 22 -19.46 -16.30 -19.90
N GLY A 23 -19.85 -15.06 -20.24
CA GLY A 23 -18.94 -13.96 -20.55
C GLY A 23 -18.03 -13.62 -19.36
N LEU A 24 -18.60 -13.51 -18.15
CA LEU A 24 -17.84 -13.30 -16.92
C LEU A 24 -16.91 -14.50 -16.60
N SER A 25 -17.38 -15.71 -16.83
CA SER A 25 -16.57 -16.92 -16.61
C SER A 25 -15.37 -17.00 -17.54
N LEU A 26 -15.52 -16.58 -18.80
CA LEU A 26 -14.42 -16.51 -19.77
C LEU A 26 -13.42 -15.40 -19.44
N GLU A 27 -13.88 -14.24 -18.94
CA GLU A 27 -12.97 -13.19 -18.49
C GLU A 27 -12.21 -13.56 -17.21
N ILE A 28 -12.85 -14.23 -16.27
CA ILE A 28 -12.19 -14.75 -15.06
C ILE A 28 -11.17 -15.81 -15.43
N SER A 29 -11.46 -16.67 -16.41
CA SER A 29 -10.51 -17.69 -16.91
C SER A 29 -9.30 -17.04 -17.62
N LYS A 30 -9.52 -15.93 -18.33
CA LYS A 30 -8.43 -15.18 -18.99
C LYS A 30 -7.54 -14.43 -18.00
N ARG A 31 -8.09 -14.00 -16.85
CA ARG A 31 -7.33 -13.33 -15.77
C ARG A 31 -6.54 -14.29 -14.88
N LYS A 32 -6.86 -15.57 -14.84
CA LYS A 32 -6.08 -16.56 -14.09
C LYS A 32 -4.73 -16.92 -14.73
N GLY A 33 -4.43 -16.40 -15.92
CA GLY A 33 -3.15 -16.61 -16.61
C GLY A 33 -2.07 -15.56 -16.29
N VAL A 34 -2.36 -14.55 -15.48
CA VAL A 34 -1.35 -13.59 -15.02
C VAL A 34 -1.09 -13.86 -13.54
N SER A 35 -0.39 -14.95 -13.28
CA SER A 35 0.28 -15.17 -12.01
C SER A 35 1.43 -14.19 -11.95
N HIS A 36 1.21 -13.02 -11.34
CA HIS A 36 2.28 -12.18 -10.83
C HIS A 36 2.86 -12.80 -9.55
N ALA A 37 3.36 -14.01 -9.67
CA ALA A 37 4.44 -14.44 -8.82
C ALA A 37 5.73 -13.90 -9.46
N ASN A 38 5.96 -12.60 -9.38
CA ASN A 38 7.31 -12.08 -9.34
C ASN A 38 7.90 -12.48 -7.98
N LEU A 39 8.04 -13.78 -7.77
CA LEU A 39 9.12 -14.30 -6.97
C LEU A 39 10.38 -13.78 -7.67
N ILE A 40 10.99 -12.75 -7.10
CA ILE A 40 12.39 -12.46 -7.35
C ILE A 40 13.11 -13.71 -6.85
N SER A 41 13.22 -14.72 -7.71
CA SER A 41 14.08 -15.85 -7.42
C SER A 41 15.49 -15.31 -7.55
N TYR A 42 16.10 -15.10 -6.40
CA TYR A 42 17.53 -14.80 -6.36
C TYR A 42 18.23 -15.99 -7.05
N PRO A 43 19.08 -15.74 -8.05
CA PRO A 43 19.81 -16.81 -8.70
C PRO A 43 20.65 -17.53 -7.64
N THR A 44 20.44 -18.82 -7.50
CA THR A 44 21.34 -19.69 -6.75
C THR A 44 22.72 -19.66 -7.42
N GLU A 45 23.78 -19.89 -6.66
CA GLU A 45 25.16 -19.87 -7.21
C GLU A 45 25.33 -20.67 -8.50
N GLU A 46 24.61 -21.78 -8.62
CA GLU A 46 24.61 -22.65 -9.79
C GLU A 46 24.02 -21.97 -11.03
N ASN A 47 22.89 -21.26 -10.89
CA ASN A 47 22.24 -20.55 -12.00
C ASN A 47 23.02 -19.31 -12.45
N PHE A 48 23.76 -18.67 -11.53
CA PHE A 48 24.60 -17.55 -11.84
C PHE A 48 25.82 -17.95 -12.67
N THR A 49 26.43 -19.08 -12.35
CA THR A 49 27.58 -19.63 -13.09
C THR A 49 27.21 -20.01 -14.54
N VAL A 50 25.99 -20.53 -14.74
CA VAL A 50 25.49 -20.90 -16.09
C VAL A 50 25.19 -19.64 -16.91
N GLN A 51 24.65 -18.58 -16.32
CA GLN A 51 24.41 -17.31 -17.04
C GLN A 51 25.70 -16.61 -17.45
N LEU A 52 26.75 -16.62 -16.61
CA LEU A 52 28.04 -16.04 -16.96
C LEU A 52 28.74 -16.80 -18.10
N LYS A 53 28.53 -18.10 -18.18
CA LYS A 53 29.12 -18.95 -19.24
C LYS A 53 28.51 -18.71 -20.62
N ASN A 54 27.30 -18.15 -20.67
CA ASN A 54 26.57 -17.91 -21.91
C ASN A 54 26.58 -16.44 -22.36
N LEU A 55 27.29 -15.55 -21.67
CA LEU A 55 27.52 -14.20 -22.19
C LEU A 55 28.55 -14.27 -23.32
N PRO A 56 28.26 -13.68 -24.50
CA PRO A 56 29.26 -13.54 -25.57
C PRO A 56 30.25 -12.44 -25.20
N LEU A 57 31.12 -12.73 -24.21
CA LEU A 57 32.24 -11.85 -23.86
C LEU A 57 33.36 -12.11 -24.87
N ARG A 58 33.45 -11.26 -25.85
CA ARG A 58 34.65 -11.17 -26.71
C ARG A 58 35.80 -10.66 -25.84
N VAL A 59 36.58 -11.62 -25.32
CA VAL A 59 37.75 -11.33 -24.49
C VAL A 59 38.88 -10.99 -25.43
N ASP A 60 39.00 -9.72 -25.78
CA ASP A 60 40.22 -9.17 -26.36
C ASP A 60 40.97 -8.45 -25.23
N ASN A 61 42.21 -8.88 -25.03
CA ASN A 61 43.26 -8.29 -24.21
C ASN A 61 43.14 -8.46 -22.68
N GLY A 62 43.58 -9.63 -22.20
CA GLY A 62 44.28 -9.71 -20.91
C GLY A 62 43.53 -9.22 -19.65
N LEU A 63 42.26 -8.87 -19.73
CA LEU A 63 41.46 -8.57 -18.57
C LEU A 63 41.18 -9.90 -17.82
N ASN A 64 41.77 -9.96 -16.64
CA ASN A 64 41.68 -11.11 -15.76
C ASN A 64 40.18 -11.31 -15.38
N LEU A 65 39.53 -12.26 -16.04
CA LEU A 65 38.11 -12.62 -15.81
C LEU A 65 37.83 -12.88 -14.31
N ASP A 66 38.83 -13.45 -13.62
CA ASP A 66 38.74 -13.71 -12.18
C ASP A 66 38.63 -12.43 -11.36
N LEU A 67 39.32 -11.36 -11.75
CA LEU A 67 39.20 -10.04 -11.11
C LEU A 67 37.82 -9.42 -11.35
N MET A 68 37.27 -9.55 -12.57
CA MET A 68 35.90 -9.07 -12.86
C MET A 68 34.86 -9.85 -12.08
N ILE A 69 35.00 -11.17 -11.99
CA ILE A 69 34.09 -12.02 -11.19
C ILE A 69 34.20 -11.66 -9.71
N ALA A 70 35.40 -11.44 -9.18
CA ALA A 70 35.61 -11.02 -7.79
C ALA A 70 34.99 -9.64 -7.50
N GLU A 71 35.12 -8.68 -8.42
CA GLU A 71 34.50 -7.35 -8.29
C GLU A 71 32.98 -7.39 -8.36
N LEU A 72 32.40 -8.22 -9.25
CA LEU A 72 30.97 -8.43 -9.34
C LEU A 72 30.42 -9.12 -8.08
N LYS A 73 31.11 -10.15 -7.57
CA LYS A 73 30.77 -10.80 -6.32
C LYS A 73 30.80 -9.81 -5.15
N LYS A 74 31.83 -8.96 -5.06
CA LYS A 74 31.94 -7.92 -4.04
C LYS A 74 30.78 -6.92 -4.11
N LYS A 75 30.43 -6.45 -5.32
CA LYS A 75 29.27 -5.55 -5.55
C LYS A 75 27.96 -6.21 -5.19
N MET A 76 27.77 -7.50 -5.50
CA MET A 76 26.56 -8.25 -5.15
C MET A 76 26.44 -8.44 -3.63
N ILE A 77 27.53 -8.78 -2.95
CA ILE A 77 27.55 -8.93 -1.50
C ILE A 77 27.25 -7.59 -0.83
N ALA A 78 27.89 -6.50 -1.28
CA ALA A 78 27.63 -5.16 -0.76
C ALA A 78 26.16 -4.74 -0.98
N ARG A 79 25.58 -5.03 -2.14
CA ARG A 79 24.17 -4.74 -2.44
C ARG A 79 23.21 -5.60 -1.61
N SER A 80 23.53 -6.87 -1.37
CA SER A 80 22.71 -7.73 -0.51
C SER A 80 22.75 -7.32 0.96
N GLN A 81 23.92 -6.83 1.45
CA GLN A 81 24.05 -6.27 2.78
C GLN A 81 23.28 -4.96 2.91
N ASP A 82 23.35 -4.06 1.93
CA ASP A 82 22.58 -2.82 1.90
C ASP A 82 21.06 -3.09 1.93
N THR A 83 20.60 -4.13 1.22
CA THR A 83 19.19 -4.54 1.25
C THR A 83 18.76 -5.08 2.62
N ARG A 84 19.66 -5.77 3.36
CA ARG A 84 19.39 -6.26 4.73
C ARG A 84 19.40 -5.14 5.77
N LEU A 85 20.07 -4.03 5.49
CA LEU A 85 20.12 -2.86 6.36
C LEU A 85 18.95 -1.88 6.11
N ARG A 86 18.17 -2.08 5.04
CA ARG A 86 17.00 -1.25 4.78
C ARG A 86 15.84 -1.70 5.66
N PRO A 87 15.19 -0.77 6.36
CA PRO A 87 14.02 -1.11 7.15
C PRO A 87 12.92 -1.68 6.25
N ARG A 88 12.30 -2.76 6.69
CA ARG A 88 11.16 -3.39 5.99
C ARG A 88 9.97 -2.46 6.06
N ARG A 89 9.49 -2.00 4.91
CA ARG A 89 8.33 -1.11 4.80
C ARG A 89 7.11 -1.88 4.31
N SER A 90 6.00 -1.70 4.97
CA SER A 90 4.70 -2.19 4.54
C SER A 90 3.74 -1.03 4.39
N THR A 91 3.01 -0.97 3.27
CA THR A 91 2.00 0.09 3.04
C THR A 91 0.60 -0.50 3.19
N ILE A 92 -0.20 0.11 4.05
CA ILE A 92 -1.57 -0.29 4.29
C ILE A 92 -2.52 0.76 3.70
N THR A 93 -3.23 0.35 2.65
CA THR A 93 -4.37 1.09 2.09
C THR A 93 -5.70 0.44 2.46
N THR A 94 -5.72 -0.90 2.46
CA THR A 94 -6.89 -1.70 2.81
C THR A 94 -6.42 -2.94 3.54
N VAL A 95 -7.06 -3.30 4.66
CA VAL A 95 -6.78 -4.53 5.42
C VAL A 95 -8.03 -5.40 5.50
N SER A 96 -7.80 -6.71 5.59
CA SER A 96 -8.86 -7.66 5.91
C SER A 96 -9.34 -7.43 7.35
N ALA A 97 -10.63 -7.52 7.59
CA ALA A 97 -11.18 -7.48 8.95
C ALA A 97 -10.58 -8.63 9.80
N HIS A 98 -10.42 -8.39 11.10
CA HIS A 98 -9.92 -9.36 12.07
C HIS A 98 -8.43 -9.73 11.97
N THR A 99 -7.60 -8.86 11.41
CA THR A 99 -6.13 -8.99 11.49
C THR A 99 -5.57 -8.04 12.55
N GLU A 100 -4.39 -8.37 13.13
CA GLU A 100 -3.69 -7.47 14.05
C GLU A 100 -3.41 -6.10 13.42
N GLN A 101 -3.15 -6.07 12.13
CA GLN A 101 -3.01 -4.82 11.38
C GLN A 101 -4.32 -4.01 11.37
N ALA A 102 -5.48 -4.66 11.27
CA ALA A 102 -6.78 -3.98 11.30
C ALA A 102 -7.05 -3.37 12.68
N LEU A 103 -6.76 -4.13 13.74
CA LEU A 103 -6.90 -3.65 15.13
C LEU A 103 -5.96 -2.49 15.44
N TYR A 104 -4.72 -2.57 14.97
CA TYR A 104 -3.77 -1.47 15.10
C TYR A 104 -4.24 -0.20 14.39
N LEU A 105 -4.75 -0.35 13.16
CA LEU A 105 -5.29 0.78 12.39
C LEU A 105 -6.52 1.40 13.02
N GLU A 106 -7.39 0.60 13.63
CA GLU A 106 -8.57 1.10 14.34
C GLU A 106 -8.17 2.00 15.50
N LYS A 107 -7.25 1.55 16.36
CA LYS A 107 -6.69 2.35 17.46
C LYS A 107 -5.99 3.60 16.99
N TRP A 108 -5.20 3.47 15.92
CA TRP A 108 -4.54 4.61 15.29
C TRP A 108 -5.54 5.66 14.79
N GLN A 109 -6.59 5.20 14.11
CA GLN A 109 -7.65 6.06 13.58
C GLN A 109 -8.41 6.76 14.72
N GLU A 110 -8.81 6.03 15.76
CA GLU A 110 -9.46 6.58 16.94
C GLU A 110 -8.61 7.69 17.59
N ARG A 111 -7.32 7.43 17.80
CA ARG A 111 -6.38 8.41 18.32
C ARG A 111 -6.29 9.67 17.47
N ILE A 112 -6.25 9.53 16.14
CA ILE A 112 -6.23 10.67 15.20
C ILE A 112 -7.54 11.46 15.27
N GLU A 113 -8.69 10.78 15.30
CA GLU A 113 -10.00 11.42 15.38
C GLU A 113 -10.17 12.18 16.70
N ASP A 114 -9.76 11.59 17.83
CA ASP A 114 -9.82 12.22 19.15
C ASP A 114 -8.97 13.49 19.22
N VAL A 115 -7.70 13.38 18.81
CA VAL A 115 -6.81 14.54 18.82
C VAL A 115 -7.26 15.59 17.80
N GLY A 116 -7.73 15.16 16.63
CA GLY A 116 -8.22 16.06 15.60
C GLY A 116 -9.49 16.80 15.98
N ASN A 117 -10.39 16.15 16.70
CA ASN A 117 -11.62 16.75 17.20
C ASN A 117 -11.32 17.75 18.34
N LEU A 118 -10.38 17.41 19.23
CA LEU A 118 -9.95 18.30 20.31
C LEU A 118 -9.23 19.55 19.77
N HIS A 119 -8.44 19.39 18.72
CA HIS A 119 -7.62 20.44 18.12
C HIS A 119 -8.14 20.89 16.74
N TYR A 120 -9.45 20.79 16.52
CA TYR A 120 -10.07 21.26 15.29
C TYR A 120 -9.77 22.76 15.08
N PRO A 121 -9.28 23.19 13.90
CA PRO A 121 -8.81 24.55 13.71
C PRO A 121 -9.95 25.57 13.88
N GLU A 122 -9.74 26.55 14.78
CA GLU A 122 -10.73 27.59 15.06
C GLU A 122 -11.08 28.41 13.81
N GLU A 123 -10.09 28.69 12.98
CA GLU A 123 -10.30 29.38 11.72
C GLU A 123 -11.23 28.63 10.79
N ALA A 124 -11.04 27.30 10.68
CA ALA A 124 -11.93 26.46 9.87
C ALA A 124 -13.34 26.40 10.45
N ARG A 125 -13.45 26.39 11.79
CA ARG A 125 -14.72 26.41 12.52
C ARG A 125 -15.50 27.71 12.25
N ASN A 126 -14.83 28.86 12.41
CA ASN A 126 -15.44 30.18 12.31
C ASN A 126 -15.83 30.54 10.88
N ASN A 127 -14.99 30.13 9.91
CA ASN A 127 -15.19 30.42 8.49
C ASN A 127 -15.91 29.29 7.73
N LYS A 128 -16.38 28.25 8.44
CA LYS A 128 -17.06 27.08 7.85
C LYS A 128 -16.25 26.45 6.71
N ILE A 129 -14.94 26.26 6.93
CA ILE A 129 -14.06 25.64 5.97
C ILE A 129 -14.08 24.12 6.21
N PHE A 130 -14.56 23.37 5.22
CA PHE A 130 -14.65 21.92 5.22
C PHE A 130 -13.90 21.36 4.03
N GLY A 131 -13.55 20.08 4.08
CA GLY A 131 -12.85 19.44 2.97
C GLY A 131 -12.27 18.09 3.35
N SER A 132 -11.63 17.48 2.38
CA SER A 132 -10.93 16.21 2.57
C SER A 132 -9.54 16.28 1.97
N LEU A 133 -8.59 15.64 2.64
CA LEU A 133 -7.22 15.48 2.18
C LEU A 133 -6.81 14.03 2.31
N ARG A 134 -5.87 13.61 1.50
CA ARG A 134 -5.30 12.26 1.58
C ARG A 134 -3.88 12.34 2.08
N VAL A 135 -3.60 11.57 3.13
CA VAL A 135 -2.31 11.59 3.80
C VAL A 135 -1.62 10.23 3.76
N LEU A 136 -0.31 10.25 3.80
CA LEU A 136 0.55 9.13 4.10
C LEU A 136 1.28 9.43 5.40
N VAL A 137 1.17 8.51 6.36
CA VAL A 137 1.87 8.56 7.65
C VAL A 137 2.75 7.31 7.75
N ALA A 138 4.06 7.48 7.86
CA ALA A 138 5.01 6.41 8.10
C ALA A 138 5.32 6.35 9.60
N ILE A 139 5.01 5.22 10.22
CA ILE A 139 5.18 4.98 11.66
C ILE A 139 6.24 3.89 11.84
N ARG A 140 7.16 4.11 12.75
CA ARG A 140 8.18 3.15 13.15
C ARG A 140 7.62 2.16 14.17
N LEU A 141 8.28 1.03 14.32
CA LEU A 141 7.89 -0.04 15.26
C LEU A 141 7.70 0.44 16.72
N ASP A 142 8.38 1.53 17.10
CA ASP A 142 8.30 2.15 18.43
C ASP A 142 7.15 3.18 18.57
N GLY A 143 6.30 3.32 17.53
CA GLY A 143 5.17 4.26 17.50
C GLY A 143 5.52 5.68 17.07
N HIS A 144 6.80 6.00 16.87
CA HIS A 144 7.20 7.33 16.41
C HIS A 144 6.92 7.53 14.92
N VAL A 145 6.48 8.73 14.56
CA VAL A 145 6.29 9.12 13.16
C VAL A 145 7.64 9.37 12.51
N GLU A 146 7.96 8.57 11.48
CA GLU A 146 9.16 8.77 10.67
C GLU A 146 8.92 9.85 9.62
N ASN A 147 7.76 9.81 8.98
CA ASN A 147 7.41 10.73 7.89
C ASN A 147 5.91 10.98 7.83
N PHE A 148 5.54 12.19 7.42
CA PHE A 148 4.17 12.60 7.11
C PHE A 148 4.16 13.33 5.78
N ARG A 149 3.20 13.00 4.92
CA ARG A 149 3.04 13.65 3.64
C ARG A 149 1.57 13.76 3.25
N ILE A 150 1.16 14.93 2.80
CA ILE A 150 -0.13 15.13 2.14
C ILE A 150 0.01 14.65 0.70
N MET A 151 -0.76 13.63 0.34
CA MET A 151 -0.81 13.04 -1.00
C MET A 151 -1.74 13.85 -1.92
N GLU A 152 -2.86 14.28 -1.35
CA GLU A 152 -3.87 15.12 -2.01
C GLU A 152 -4.28 16.20 -1.01
N SER A 153 -4.13 17.47 -1.38
CA SER A 153 -4.50 18.63 -0.56
C SER A 153 -6.02 18.75 -0.42
N SER A 154 -6.48 19.28 0.70
CA SER A 154 -7.88 19.64 0.89
C SER A 154 -8.32 20.84 0.05
N GLY A 155 -7.39 21.57 -0.57
CA GLY A 155 -7.62 22.87 -1.20
C GLY A 155 -7.62 24.03 -0.22
N SER A 156 -7.51 23.76 1.09
CA SER A 156 -7.44 24.80 2.15
C SER A 156 -6.12 24.66 2.92
N PRO A 157 -5.26 25.68 2.89
CA PRO A 157 -4.02 25.68 3.67
C PRO A 157 -4.27 25.52 5.18
N VAL A 158 -5.42 25.98 5.68
CA VAL A 158 -5.82 25.86 7.09
C VAL A 158 -6.02 24.39 7.48
N LEU A 159 -6.71 23.60 6.64
CA LEU A 159 -6.96 22.19 6.91
C LEU A 159 -5.69 21.37 6.72
N ASP A 160 -4.89 21.68 5.71
CA ASP A 160 -3.64 20.99 5.44
C ASP A 160 -2.65 21.19 6.60
N ALA A 161 -2.51 22.42 7.09
CA ALA A 161 -1.68 22.73 8.27
C ALA A 161 -2.23 22.08 9.56
N ALA A 162 -3.56 22.00 9.69
CA ALA A 162 -4.20 21.32 10.81
C ALA A 162 -3.87 19.82 10.81
N ALA A 163 -3.90 19.16 9.65
CA ALA A 163 -3.56 17.74 9.55
C ALA A 163 -2.13 17.46 10.02
N GLU A 164 -1.15 18.28 9.63
CA GLU A 164 0.23 18.17 10.09
C GLU A 164 0.34 18.38 11.62
N LYS A 165 -0.37 19.36 12.16
CA LYS A 165 -0.40 19.63 13.60
C LYS A 165 -1.01 18.45 14.37
N ILE A 166 -2.11 17.89 13.89
CA ILE A 166 -2.80 16.75 14.51
C ILE A 166 -1.88 15.55 14.61
N ILE A 167 -1.15 15.19 13.53
CA ILE A 167 -0.18 14.10 13.57
C ILE A 167 0.90 14.31 14.61
N LYS A 168 1.45 15.53 14.69
CA LYS A 168 2.48 15.86 15.69
C LYS A 168 1.98 15.77 17.12
N LEU A 169 0.71 16.08 17.36
CA LEU A 169 0.08 16.02 18.68
C LEU A 169 -0.38 14.61 19.05
N ALA A 170 -0.76 13.79 18.05
CA ALA A 170 -1.19 12.42 18.27
C ALA A 170 -0.02 11.47 18.54
N ALA A 171 1.18 11.81 18.04
CA ALA A 171 2.39 11.01 18.23
C ALA A 171 2.95 11.16 19.68
N PRO A 172 3.66 10.14 20.21
CA PRO A 172 3.83 8.81 19.61
C PRO A 172 2.54 7.97 19.68
N PHE A 173 2.39 7.06 18.71
CA PHE A 173 1.35 6.04 18.70
C PHE A 173 1.75 4.81 19.51
N ASP A 174 0.88 3.83 19.62
CA ASP A 174 1.22 2.56 20.26
C ASP A 174 2.35 1.87 19.47
N PRO A 175 3.29 1.18 20.15
CA PRO A 175 4.26 0.31 19.49
C PRO A 175 3.56 -0.80 18.70
N PHE A 176 4.19 -1.30 17.65
CA PHE A 176 3.62 -2.40 16.89
C PHE A 176 3.46 -3.65 17.74
N PRO A 177 2.32 -4.37 17.63
CA PRO A 177 2.19 -5.73 18.13
C PRO A 177 3.29 -6.64 17.53
N GLU A 178 3.56 -7.75 18.22
CA GLU A 178 4.62 -8.68 17.82
C GLU A 178 4.42 -9.16 16.37
N GLU A 179 3.19 -9.50 16.00
CA GLU A 179 2.84 -10.00 14.67
C GLU A 179 3.19 -9.01 13.55
N ILE A 180 3.01 -7.72 13.80
CA ILE A 180 3.37 -6.67 12.84
C ILE A 180 4.88 -6.44 12.83
N SER A 181 5.50 -6.39 14.02
CA SER A 181 6.92 -6.08 14.17
C SER A 181 7.85 -7.17 13.61
N LEU A 182 7.40 -8.42 13.57
CA LEU A 182 8.12 -9.53 12.94
C LEU A 182 8.33 -9.33 11.44
N GLU A 183 7.41 -8.64 10.76
CA GLU A 183 7.44 -8.48 9.30
C GLU A 183 7.73 -7.05 8.84
N THR A 184 7.51 -6.05 9.72
CA THR A 184 7.50 -4.64 9.33
C THR A 184 8.23 -3.78 10.34
N ASP A 185 9.21 -3.00 9.89
CA ASP A 185 9.92 -2.03 10.71
C ASP A 185 9.29 -0.63 10.61
N ILE A 186 8.66 -0.33 9.45
CA ILE A 186 7.97 0.93 9.17
C ILE A 186 6.66 0.63 8.48
N LEU A 187 5.56 1.09 9.07
CA LEU A 187 4.21 0.96 8.55
C LEU A 187 3.77 2.28 7.91
N GLU A 188 3.48 2.24 6.61
CA GLU A 188 2.96 3.38 5.87
C GLU A 188 1.44 3.29 5.78
N ILE A 189 0.74 4.18 6.47
CA ILE A 189 -0.72 4.26 6.52
C ILE A 189 -1.18 5.34 5.55
N VAL A 190 -1.98 4.96 4.56
CA VAL A 190 -2.60 5.89 3.62
C VAL A 190 -4.09 6.02 3.95
N ARG A 191 -4.55 7.22 4.28
CA ARG A 191 -5.95 7.49 4.66
C ARG A 191 -6.43 8.81 4.10
N THR A 192 -7.75 8.87 3.84
CA THR A 192 -8.46 10.10 3.55
C THR A 192 -9.04 10.66 4.83
N TRP A 193 -8.65 11.88 5.18
CA TRP A 193 -9.20 12.61 6.32
C TRP A 193 -10.24 13.60 5.83
N ARG A 194 -11.39 13.61 6.48
CA ARG A 194 -12.48 14.52 6.15
C ARG A 194 -12.81 15.40 7.34
N PHE A 195 -12.68 16.70 7.12
CA PHE A 195 -13.14 17.74 8.03
C PHE A 195 -14.59 18.04 7.70
N HIS A 196 -15.51 17.64 8.58
CA HIS A 196 -16.95 17.72 8.36
C HIS A 196 -17.54 19.04 8.80
N GLU A 197 -18.68 19.37 8.22
CA GLU A 197 -19.51 20.55 8.60
C GLU A 197 -19.98 20.52 10.05
N GLY A 198 -20.08 19.34 10.67
CA GLY A 198 -20.35 19.17 12.11
C GLY A 198 -19.14 19.43 13.02
N ILE A 199 -18.08 20.06 12.52
CA ILE A 199 -16.85 20.36 13.27
C ILE A 199 -16.23 19.09 13.84
N SER A 200 -16.04 18.11 12.97
CA SER A 200 -15.40 16.84 13.32
C SER A 200 -14.45 16.36 12.23
N LEU A 201 -13.39 15.70 12.64
CA LEU A 201 -12.50 14.95 11.79
C LEU A 201 -12.90 13.47 11.76
N LYS A 202 -12.94 12.89 10.58
CA LYS A 202 -13.07 11.46 10.36
C LYS A 202 -11.99 10.96 9.42
N ALA A 203 -11.35 9.85 9.76
CA ALA A 203 -10.37 9.18 8.93
C ALA A 203 -11.01 7.97 8.25
N PHE A 204 -10.96 7.91 6.91
CA PHE A 204 -11.58 6.87 6.10
C PHE A 204 -10.55 6.03 5.36
N LYS A 205 -11.01 4.83 4.97
CA LYS A 205 -10.25 3.93 4.09
C LYS A 205 -10.01 4.55 2.72
#